data_01603957865cc4954cfeb43dd6045588
#
_entry.id   01603957865cc4954cfeb43dd6045588
#
_cell.length_a   1.000
_cell.length_b   1.000
_cell.length_c   1.000
_cell.angle_alpha   90.00
_cell.angle_beta   90.00
_cell.angle_gamma   90.00
#
_symmetry.space_group_name_H-M   'P 1'
#
loop_
_entity.id
_entity.type
_entity.pdbx_description
1 polymer ?
#
loop_
_entity_poly.entity_id
_entity_poly.type
_entity_poly.pdbx_seq_one_letter_code
_entity_poly.pdbx_strand_id
1 'polypeptide(L)'
;MLSVAPVIADDDDKSVAKLPVSSARQGTIFLAAKAQSVSGLQTITLTPVSDHPEFTAHGKAVNIQPLIDLRHRYLVALTERSGATARFKQAEQNIKRQQDLYRDGATSKRNLQVQQAQWQTDKAQVDASGVQGKAIMDEARINWGKKLTEWALSKDAEPLNGFLSGQKTLLQITLPVNKQLANEIQSIYVEASGNRSAATKAELVSAAPQTDNTAQGESYFFQTDGRRIRTGMRVAAWIPEQGENRSGVVIPKSALVWYMDQAFVYIKTAAEQFTRRTIDQYSATNGGYFVGSGISPGEELVVTGGQMLLSEEFRGQIPDEDD
;
A
#
# COMPACT_ATOMS: atom_id res chain seq x y z
N MET A 1 65.04 6.29 -63.26
CA MET A 1 65.95 5.47 -62.46
C MET A 1 66.37 6.29 -61.26
N LEU A 2 65.66 6.32 -60.19
CA LEU A 2 66.18 6.88 -58.95
C LEU A 2 65.58 5.98 -57.82
N SER A 3 66.51 5.32 -57.17
CA SER A 3 66.33 4.51 -56.02
C SER A 3 66.09 5.41 -54.79
N VAL A 4 65.02 5.24 -54.04
CA VAL A 4 64.83 5.88 -52.75
C VAL A 4 64.78 4.78 -51.72
N ALA A 5 65.74 4.77 -50.81
CA ALA A 5 65.76 3.89 -49.62
C ALA A 5 64.77 4.36 -48.56
N PRO A 6 64.17 3.46 -47.77
CA PRO A 6 63.32 3.85 -46.65
C PRO A 6 64.18 4.22 -45.44
N VAL A 7 63.82 5.34 -44.83
CA VAL A 7 64.27 5.76 -43.49
C VAL A 7 63.52 4.95 -42.45
N ILE A 8 64.21 4.23 -41.59
CA ILE A 8 63.70 3.57 -40.39
C ILE A 8 63.61 4.67 -39.33
N ALA A 9 62.40 4.97 -38.92
CA ALA A 9 62.10 5.74 -37.71
C ALA A 9 62.08 4.79 -36.51
N ASP A 10 62.97 5.07 -35.59
CA ASP A 10 63.10 4.42 -34.29
C ASP A 10 61.89 4.87 -33.42
N ASP A 11 60.95 3.97 -33.14
CA ASP A 11 59.76 4.21 -32.32
C ASP A 11 60.10 3.79 -30.89
N ASP A 12 60.55 4.75 -30.10
CA ASP A 12 60.75 4.63 -28.67
C ASP A 12 59.36 4.50 -28.01
N ASP A 13 58.77 3.29 -28.01
CA ASP A 13 57.55 2.93 -27.30
C ASP A 13 57.84 2.86 -25.77
N LYS A 14 57.84 4.04 -25.14
CA LYS A 14 57.74 4.12 -23.69
C LYS A 14 56.34 3.67 -23.29
N SER A 15 56.23 2.38 -22.97
CA SER A 15 55.09 1.79 -22.28
C SER A 15 54.82 2.61 -21.03
N VAL A 16 53.78 3.47 -21.10
CA VAL A 16 53.20 4.11 -19.93
C VAL A 16 52.61 2.99 -19.09
N ALA A 17 53.32 2.60 -18.04
CA ALA A 17 52.80 1.68 -17.04
C ALA A 17 51.48 2.22 -16.54
N LYS A 18 50.36 1.53 -16.84
CA LYS A 18 49.08 1.70 -16.20
C LYS A 18 49.33 1.46 -14.73
N LEU A 19 49.34 2.53 -13.95
CA LEU A 19 49.29 2.45 -12.50
C LEU A 19 48.01 1.66 -12.16
N PRO A 20 48.08 0.61 -11.33
CA PRO A 20 46.90 -0.09 -10.89
C PRO A 20 46.03 0.94 -10.16
N VAL A 21 44.78 1.06 -10.59
CA VAL A 21 43.75 1.79 -9.85
C VAL A 21 43.71 1.13 -8.46
N SER A 22 44.35 1.78 -7.50
CA SER A 22 44.37 1.37 -6.12
C SER A 22 42.90 1.29 -5.69
N SER A 23 42.40 0.08 -5.43
CA SER A 23 41.20 -0.14 -4.65
C SER A 23 41.32 0.76 -3.44
N ALA A 24 40.36 1.71 -3.28
CA ALA A 24 40.35 2.69 -2.21
C ALA A 24 40.59 1.96 -0.90
N ARG A 25 41.77 2.13 -0.32
CA ARG A 25 42.10 1.62 1.01
C ARG A 25 41.08 2.28 1.94
N GLN A 26 40.27 1.47 2.64
CA GLN A 26 39.39 1.94 3.70
C GLN A 26 40.29 2.70 4.68
N GLY A 27 40.16 4.04 4.74
CA GLY A 27 41.00 4.87 5.59
C GLY A 27 40.78 4.44 7.05
N THR A 28 41.85 4.04 7.68
CA THR A 28 41.85 3.74 9.13
C THR A 28 42.43 4.94 9.84
N ILE A 29 41.70 5.49 10.81
CA ILE A 29 42.05 6.67 11.58
C ILE A 29 42.42 6.22 12.97
N PHE A 30 43.51 6.73 13.50
CA PHE A 30 43.93 6.56 14.90
C PHE A 30 43.64 7.82 15.65
N LEU A 31 42.84 7.72 16.72
CA LEU A 31 42.49 8.84 17.58
C LEU A 31 42.60 8.43 19.05
N ALA A 32 43.56 9.03 19.79
CA ALA A 32 43.78 8.72 21.19
C ALA A 32 42.53 8.96 22.04
N ALA A 33 42.32 8.18 23.10
CA ALA A 33 41.13 8.23 23.95
C ALA A 33 40.85 9.62 24.54
N LYS A 34 41.91 10.38 24.89
CA LYS A 34 41.79 11.78 25.35
C LYS A 34 41.23 12.70 24.27
N ALA A 35 41.65 12.52 23.01
CA ALA A 35 41.14 13.31 21.88
C ALA A 35 39.67 12.95 21.55
N GLN A 36 39.29 11.68 21.68
CA GLN A 36 37.88 11.23 21.51
C GLN A 36 36.95 11.96 22.49
N SER A 37 37.32 12.03 23.78
CA SER A 37 36.54 12.70 24.82
C SER A 37 36.43 14.20 24.62
N VAL A 38 37.54 14.86 24.26
CA VAL A 38 37.55 16.31 24.00
C VAL A 38 36.72 16.68 22.79
N SER A 39 36.71 15.84 21.78
CA SER A 39 35.92 16.04 20.53
C SER A 39 34.45 15.71 20.66
N GLY A 40 33.99 15.20 21.80
CA GLY A 40 32.61 14.81 22.03
C GLY A 40 32.16 13.62 21.12
N LEU A 41 33.11 12.76 20.75
CA LEU A 41 32.81 11.60 19.90
C LEU A 41 31.94 10.62 20.65
N GLN A 42 30.83 10.20 20.02
CA GLN A 42 29.89 9.23 20.61
C GLN A 42 29.69 8.06 19.66
N THR A 43 29.62 6.87 20.23
CA THR A 43 29.34 5.63 19.53
C THR A 43 28.09 4.95 20.06
N ILE A 44 27.44 4.16 19.23
CA ILE A 44 26.36 3.24 19.63
C ILE A 44 26.68 1.85 19.09
N THR A 45 26.29 0.81 19.82
CA THR A 45 26.32 -0.56 19.31
C THR A 45 25.09 -0.80 18.43
N LEU A 46 25.31 -1.26 17.20
CA LEU A 46 24.24 -1.54 16.26
C LEU A 46 23.49 -2.83 16.64
N THR A 47 22.18 -2.75 16.66
CA THR A 47 21.30 -3.90 16.91
C THR A 47 20.74 -4.46 15.61
N PRO A 48 20.50 -5.79 15.51
CA PRO A 48 19.87 -6.38 14.33
C PRO A 48 18.43 -5.87 14.19
N VAL A 49 18.05 -5.48 12.99
CA VAL A 49 16.71 -5.05 12.64
C VAL A 49 16.26 -5.82 11.40
N SER A 50 15.01 -6.26 11.43
CA SER A 50 14.36 -6.84 10.25
C SER A 50 13.58 -5.74 9.55
N ASP A 51 13.92 -5.46 8.30
CA ASP A 51 13.22 -4.49 7.44
C ASP A 51 12.24 -5.23 6.54
N HIS A 52 11.03 -4.69 6.48
CA HIS A 52 9.99 -5.13 5.57
C HIS A 52 9.82 -4.04 4.51
N PRO A 53 10.33 -4.24 3.28
CA PRO A 53 10.16 -3.26 2.23
C PRO A 53 8.67 -2.94 2.02
N GLU A 54 8.36 -1.66 1.93
CA GLU A 54 7.02 -1.17 1.67
C GLU A 54 7.04 -0.26 0.44
N PHE A 55 5.99 -0.31 -0.37
CA PHE A 55 5.77 0.71 -1.38
C PHE A 55 4.60 1.61 -0.98
N THR A 56 4.63 2.84 -1.49
CA THR A 56 3.59 3.82 -1.21
C THR A 56 2.52 3.78 -2.29
N ALA A 57 1.27 3.77 -1.87
CA ALA A 57 0.08 3.94 -2.70
C ALA A 57 -0.75 5.12 -2.18
N HIS A 58 -1.71 5.56 -2.96
CA HIS A 58 -2.57 6.67 -2.61
C HIS A 58 -4.04 6.29 -2.71
N GLY A 59 -4.85 6.96 -1.92
CA GLY A 59 -6.29 6.74 -1.95
C GLY A 59 -7.08 7.84 -1.28
N LYS A 60 -8.33 7.55 -1.06
CA LYS A 60 -9.28 8.47 -0.41
C LYS A 60 -10.26 7.73 0.48
N ALA A 61 -10.77 8.45 1.48
CA ALA A 61 -11.89 8.00 2.28
C ALA A 61 -13.20 8.19 1.49
N VAL A 62 -13.90 7.08 1.26
CA VAL A 62 -15.06 7.01 0.36
C VAL A 62 -16.33 7.39 1.10
N ASN A 63 -17.20 8.14 0.45
CA ASN A 63 -18.56 8.36 0.93
C ASN A 63 -19.41 7.12 0.69
N ILE A 64 -19.90 6.50 1.76
CA ILE A 64 -20.76 5.30 1.69
C ILE A 64 -22.25 5.62 1.50
N GLN A 65 -22.66 6.90 1.50
CA GLN A 65 -24.06 7.28 1.38
C GLN A 65 -24.75 6.63 0.15
N PRO A 66 -24.12 6.58 -1.04
CA PRO A 66 -24.74 5.92 -2.20
C PRO A 66 -25.00 4.42 -1.96
N LEU A 67 -24.16 3.74 -1.18
CA LEU A 67 -24.38 2.33 -0.82
C LEU A 67 -25.57 2.18 0.15
N ILE A 68 -25.75 3.12 1.06
CA ILE A 68 -26.89 3.16 1.99
C ILE A 68 -28.19 3.44 1.22
N ASP A 69 -28.15 4.33 0.23
CA ASP A 69 -29.31 4.61 -0.61
C ASP A 69 -29.73 3.38 -1.43
N LEU A 70 -28.76 2.63 -1.97
CA LEU A 70 -29.02 1.34 -2.62
C LEU A 70 -29.67 0.33 -1.67
N ARG A 71 -29.21 0.25 -0.42
CA ARG A 71 -29.82 -0.58 0.60
C ARG A 71 -31.30 -0.21 0.84
N HIS A 72 -31.60 1.08 1.01
CA HIS A 72 -32.98 1.53 1.24
C HIS A 72 -33.88 1.16 0.06
N ARG A 73 -33.44 1.43 -1.17
CA ARG A 73 -34.17 1.05 -2.40
C ARG A 73 -34.40 -0.46 -2.47
N TYR A 74 -33.41 -1.28 -2.09
CA TYR A 74 -33.53 -2.73 -2.09
C TYR A 74 -34.53 -3.23 -1.05
N LEU A 75 -34.51 -2.68 0.16
CA LEU A 75 -35.48 -3.04 1.22
C LEU A 75 -36.91 -2.68 0.85
N VAL A 76 -37.12 -1.54 0.17
CA VAL A 76 -38.41 -1.16 -0.39
C VAL A 76 -38.86 -2.17 -1.45
N ALA A 77 -37.99 -2.52 -2.40
CA ALA A 77 -38.30 -3.49 -3.45
C ALA A 77 -38.63 -4.89 -2.86
N LEU A 78 -37.95 -5.31 -1.81
CA LEU A 78 -38.27 -6.57 -1.10
C LEU A 78 -39.66 -6.53 -0.45
N THR A 79 -40.02 -5.39 0.17
CA THR A 79 -41.34 -5.20 0.79
C THR A 79 -42.45 -5.21 -0.26
N GLU A 80 -42.25 -4.49 -1.38
CA GLU A 80 -43.17 -4.48 -2.51
C GLU A 80 -43.37 -5.89 -3.10
N ARG A 81 -42.27 -6.63 -3.28
CA ARG A 81 -42.29 -8.01 -3.76
C ARG A 81 -43.08 -8.93 -2.81
N SER A 82 -42.89 -8.77 -1.50
CA SER A 82 -43.62 -9.53 -0.49
C SER A 82 -45.13 -9.27 -0.58
N GLY A 83 -45.53 -7.99 -0.68
CA GLY A 83 -46.90 -7.59 -0.86
C GLY A 83 -47.51 -8.08 -2.20
N ALA A 84 -46.77 -7.96 -3.29
CA ALA A 84 -47.19 -8.49 -4.59
C ALA A 84 -47.38 -10.01 -4.54
N THR A 85 -46.45 -10.73 -3.91
CA THR A 85 -46.52 -12.19 -3.74
C THR A 85 -47.74 -12.61 -2.95
N ALA A 86 -48.10 -11.89 -1.89
CA ALA A 86 -49.32 -12.16 -1.11
C ALA A 86 -50.59 -11.97 -1.94
N ARG A 87 -50.68 -10.87 -2.74
CA ARG A 87 -51.82 -10.62 -3.65
C ARG A 87 -51.92 -11.69 -4.71
N PHE A 88 -50.79 -12.04 -5.36
CA PHE A 88 -50.74 -13.09 -6.36
C PHE A 88 -51.22 -14.43 -5.80
N LYS A 89 -50.79 -14.85 -4.61
CA LYS A 89 -51.22 -16.07 -3.95
C LYS A 89 -52.74 -16.07 -3.68
N GLN A 90 -53.30 -14.93 -3.30
CA GLN A 90 -54.74 -14.78 -3.11
C GLN A 90 -55.49 -14.88 -4.46
N ALA A 91 -54.98 -14.19 -5.51
CA ALA A 91 -55.58 -14.26 -6.85
C ALA A 91 -55.52 -15.69 -7.44
N GLU A 92 -54.43 -16.43 -7.17
CA GLU A 92 -54.30 -17.83 -7.55
C GLU A 92 -55.36 -18.73 -6.93
N GLN A 93 -55.66 -18.51 -5.65
CA GLN A 93 -56.76 -19.23 -4.95
C GLN A 93 -58.15 -18.85 -5.50
N ASN A 94 -58.34 -17.56 -5.80
CA ASN A 94 -59.59 -17.07 -6.37
C ASN A 94 -59.87 -17.59 -7.76
N ILE A 95 -58.86 -17.59 -8.64
CA ILE A 95 -59.03 -18.10 -9.99
C ILE A 95 -59.37 -19.60 -10.02
N LYS A 96 -58.71 -20.41 -9.18
CA LYS A 96 -59.02 -21.84 -9.01
C LYS A 96 -60.48 -22.04 -8.61
N ARG A 97 -60.96 -21.33 -7.61
CA ARG A 97 -62.34 -21.39 -7.17
C ARG A 97 -63.33 -20.99 -8.26
N GLN A 98 -63.03 -19.92 -9.01
CA GLN A 98 -63.87 -19.46 -10.09
C GLN A 98 -63.88 -20.44 -11.30
N GLN A 99 -62.81 -21.15 -11.55
CA GLN A 99 -62.76 -22.21 -12.55
C GLN A 99 -63.65 -23.39 -12.19
N ASP A 100 -63.65 -23.82 -10.90
CA ASP A 100 -64.51 -24.88 -10.42
C ASP A 100 -66.00 -24.48 -10.48
N LEU A 101 -66.36 -23.27 -10.00
CA LEU A 101 -67.71 -22.75 -10.10
C LEU A 101 -68.19 -22.59 -11.53
N TYR A 102 -67.33 -22.23 -12.48
CA TYR A 102 -67.69 -22.13 -13.89
C TYR A 102 -67.95 -23.51 -14.50
N ARG A 103 -67.11 -24.50 -14.18
CA ARG A 103 -67.28 -25.87 -14.62
C ARG A 103 -68.62 -26.46 -14.13
N ASP A 104 -69.03 -26.10 -12.89
CA ASP A 104 -70.27 -26.55 -12.30
C ASP A 104 -71.48 -25.67 -12.68
N GLY A 105 -71.32 -24.71 -13.61
CA GLY A 105 -72.40 -23.83 -14.09
C GLY A 105 -72.84 -22.75 -13.11
N ALA A 106 -72.15 -22.57 -11.97
CA ALA A 106 -72.50 -21.68 -10.84
C ALA A 106 -71.99 -20.25 -11.02
N THR A 107 -71.19 -19.93 -12.06
CA THR A 107 -70.70 -18.57 -12.35
C THR A 107 -70.65 -18.27 -13.85
N SER A 108 -70.65 -16.98 -14.19
CA SER A 108 -70.62 -16.56 -15.61
C SER A 108 -69.18 -16.58 -16.16
N LYS A 109 -69.05 -16.75 -17.50
CA LYS A 109 -67.80 -16.64 -18.24
C LYS A 109 -67.10 -15.27 -17.99
N ARG A 110 -67.92 -14.21 -17.88
CA ARG A 110 -67.42 -12.86 -17.57
C ARG A 110 -66.68 -12.78 -16.25
N ASN A 111 -67.25 -13.38 -15.20
CA ASN A 111 -66.63 -13.39 -13.87
C ASN A 111 -65.34 -14.19 -13.87
N LEU A 112 -65.28 -15.33 -14.57
CA LEU A 112 -64.04 -16.08 -14.74
C LEU A 112 -62.97 -15.26 -15.48
N GLN A 113 -63.29 -14.54 -16.54
CA GLN A 113 -62.40 -13.69 -17.29
C GLN A 113 -61.84 -12.53 -16.41
N VAL A 114 -62.67 -11.92 -15.56
CA VAL A 114 -62.24 -10.87 -14.63
C VAL A 114 -61.19 -11.41 -13.64
N GLN A 115 -61.44 -12.58 -13.04
CA GLN A 115 -60.51 -13.20 -12.11
C GLN A 115 -59.20 -13.63 -12.80
N GLN A 116 -59.28 -14.07 -14.08
CA GLN A 116 -58.11 -14.42 -14.86
C GLN A 116 -57.25 -13.16 -15.16
N ALA A 117 -57.88 -12.06 -15.51
CA ALA A 117 -57.16 -10.79 -15.73
C ALA A 117 -56.48 -10.29 -14.44
N GLN A 118 -57.17 -10.37 -13.29
CA GLN A 118 -56.60 -10.01 -11.99
C GLN A 118 -55.38 -10.90 -11.65
N TRP A 119 -55.49 -12.20 -11.84
CA TRP A 119 -54.38 -13.13 -11.60
C TRP A 119 -53.16 -12.81 -12.49
N GLN A 120 -53.38 -12.49 -13.78
CA GLN A 120 -52.32 -12.08 -14.68
C GLN A 120 -51.64 -10.77 -14.22
N THR A 121 -52.43 -9.78 -13.77
CA THR A 121 -51.92 -8.50 -13.29
C THR A 121 -51.06 -8.70 -12.05
N ASP A 122 -51.54 -9.47 -11.06
CA ASP A 122 -50.80 -9.71 -9.84
C ASP A 122 -49.52 -10.52 -10.07
N LYS A 123 -49.55 -11.48 -11.02
CA LYS A 123 -48.36 -12.18 -11.47
C LYS A 123 -47.33 -11.23 -12.06
N ALA A 124 -47.76 -10.38 -13.01
CA ALA A 124 -46.87 -9.38 -13.62
C ALA A 124 -46.24 -8.44 -12.57
N GLN A 125 -46.97 -8.09 -11.50
CA GLN A 125 -46.45 -7.25 -10.42
C GLN A 125 -45.36 -7.97 -9.59
N VAL A 126 -45.50 -9.28 -9.35
CA VAL A 126 -44.46 -10.09 -8.69
C VAL A 126 -43.19 -10.12 -9.56
N ASP A 127 -43.37 -10.38 -10.86
CA ASP A 127 -42.25 -10.44 -11.79
C ASP A 127 -41.53 -9.07 -11.88
N ALA A 128 -42.28 -7.98 -12.02
CA ALA A 128 -41.73 -6.62 -12.07
C ALA A 128 -40.92 -6.25 -10.82
N SER A 129 -41.46 -6.52 -9.62
CA SER A 129 -40.75 -6.27 -8.35
C SER A 129 -39.49 -7.16 -8.20
N GLY A 130 -39.51 -8.36 -8.76
CA GLY A 130 -38.34 -9.25 -8.83
C GLY A 130 -37.22 -8.68 -9.69
N VAL A 131 -37.58 -8.16 -10.87
CA VAL A 131 -36.63 -7.51 -11.80
C VAL A 131 -36.04 -6.25 -11.14
N GLN A 132 -36.86 -5.44 -10.49
CA GLN A 132 -36.40 -4.25 -9.77
C GLN A 132 -35.39 -4.57 -8.66
N GLY A 133 -35.68 -5.57 -7.80
CA GLY A 133 -34.75 -5.99 -6.76
C GLY A 133 -33.42 -6.51 -7.33
N LYS A 134 -33.46 -7.24 -8.45
CA LYS A 134 -32.26 -7.71 -9.14
C LYS A 134 -31.44 -6.54 -9.72
N ALA A 135 -32.10 -5.59 -10.35
CA ALA A 135 -31.41 -4.42 -10.94
C ALA A 135 -30.65 -3.62 -9.86
N ILE A 136 -31.24 -3.41 -8.69
CA ILE A 136 -30.56 -2.73 -7.56
C ILE A 136 -29.35 -3.54 -7.08
N MET A 137 -29.47 -4.86 -7.01
CA MET A 137 -28.36 -5.74 -6.62
C MET A 137 -27.21 -5.67 -7.64
N ASP A 138 -27.52 -5.67 -8.93
CA ASP A 138 -26.53 -5.58 -10.00
C ASP A 138 -25.85 -4.20 -10.00
N GLU A 139 -26.60 -3.11 -9.81
CA GLU A 139 -26.07 -1.76 -9.62
C GLU A 139 -25.10 -1.69 -8.44
N ALA A 140 -25.46 -2.30 -7.29
CA ALA A 140 -24.60 -2.36 -6.12
C ALA A 140 -23.30 -3.13 -6.38
N ARG A 141 -23.38 -4.26 -7.10
CA ARG A 141 -22.20 -5.08 -7.45
C ARG A 141 -21.25 -4.36 -8.39
N ILE A 142 -21.78 -3.65 -9.38
CA ILE A 142 -20.99 -2.89 -10.36
C ILE A 142 -20.21 -1.75 -9.65
N ASN A 143 -20.85 -1.07 -8.70
CA ASN A 143 -20.26 0.10 -8.05
C ASN A 143 -19.39 -0.26 -6.84
N TRP A 144 -19.75 -1.28 -6.08
CA TRP A 144 -19.16 -1.59 -4.78
C TRP A 144 -18.52 -2.99 -4.67
N GLY A 145 -18.69 -3.83 -5.68
CA GLY A 145 -18.22 -5.19 -5.68
C GLY A 145 -19.06 -6.12 -4.81
N LYS A 146 -18.72 -7.40 -4.85
CA LYS A 146 -19.51 -8.47 -4.22
C LYS A 146 -19.60 -8.29 -2.69
N LYS A 147 -18.48 -8.06 -2.02
CA LYS A 147 -18.39 -8.05 -0.55
C LYS A 147 -19.22 -6.93 0.08
N LEU A 148 -19.03 -5.68 -0.39
CA LEU A 148 -19.78 -4.54 0.14
C LEU A 148 -21.27 -4.63 -0.21
N THR A 149 -21.62 -5.16 -1.38
CA THR A 149 -23.01 -5.45 -1.75
C THR A 149 -23.64 -6.45 -0.80
N GLU A 150 -22.96 -7.55 -0.47
CA GLU A 150 -23.45 -8.54 0.49
C GLU A 150 -23.67 -7.92 1.88
N TRP A 151 -22.74 -7.08 2.34
CA TRP A 151 -22.89 -6.37 3.60
C TRP A 151 -24.10 -5.43 3.59
N ALA A 152 -24.25 -4.64 2.52
CA ALA A 152 -25.32 -3.65 2.44
C ALA A 152 -26.71 -4.27 2.27
N LEU A 153 -26.83 -5.31 1.46
CA LEU A 153 -28.12 -5.91 1.13
C LEU A 153 -28.51 -7.07 2.05
N SER A 154 -27.66 -7.46 3.01
CA SER A 154 -28.02 -8.42 4.05
C SER A 154 -29.12 -7.87 4.96
N LYS A 155 -29.89 -8.77 5.58
CA LYS A 155 -31.03 -8.41 6.43
C LYS A 155 -30.61 -7.47 7.58
N ASP A 156 -29.55 -7.81 8.28
CA ASP A 156 -29.12 -7.12 9.50
C ASP A 156 -28.07 -6.02 9.23
N ALA A 157 -27.37 -6.07 8.08
CA ALA A 157 -26.30 -5.13 7.67
C ALA A 157 -25.29 -4.81 8.79
N GLU A 158 -25.06 -5.74 9.71
CA GLU A 158 -24.22 -5.56 10.89
C GLU A 158 -22.82 -5.00 10.55
N PRO A 159 -22.14 -5.45 9.47
CA PRO A 159 -20.84 -4.90 9.11
C PRO A 159 -20.86 -3.41 8.78
N LEU A 160 -22.00 -2.84 8.39
CA LEU A 160 -22.14 -1.40 8.09
C LEU A 160 -22.28 -0.53 9.35
N ASN A 161 -22.63 -1.10 10.51
CA ASN A 161 -22.87 -0.33 11.73
C ASN A 161 -21.66 0.50 12.15
N GLY A 162 -20.44 -0.01 11.96
CA GLY A 162 -19.21 0.73 12.24
C GLY A 162 -19.05 1.97 11.38
N PHE A 163 -19.48 1.90 10.13
CA PHE A 163 -19.43 3.04 9.20
C PHE A 163 -20.55 4.05 9.49
N LEU A 164 -21.75 3.57 9.80
CA LEU A 164 -22.89 4.42 10.14
C LEU A 164 -22.69 5.19 11.44
N SER A 165 -22.02 4.58 12.40
CA SER A 165 -21.67 5.22 13.69
C SER A 165 -20.43 6.12 13.61
N GLY A 166 -19.73 6.16 12.47
CA GLY A 166 -18.49 6.93 12.31
C GLY A 166 -17.27 6.30 13.01
N GLN A 167 -17.41 5.10 13.59
CA GLN A 167 -16.29 4.38 14.19
C GLN A 167 -15.32 3.84 13.14
N LYS A 168 -15.81 3.53 11.94
CA LYS A 168 -15.01 3.05 10.81
C LYS A 168 -15.15 3.97 9.60
N THR A 169 -14.09 4.07 8.82
CA THR A 169 -14.08 4.75 7.53
C THR A 169 -13.67 3.77 6.44
N LEU A 170 -14.37 3.80 5.32
CA LEU A 170 -14.05 3.04 4.13
C LEU A 170 -13.04 3.82 3.31
N LEU A 171 -11.95 3.18 2.90
CA LEU A 171 -10.91 3.73 2.04
C LEU A 171 -10.93 3.01 0.70
N GLN A 172 -10.71 3.73 -0.37
CA GLN A 172 -10.35 3.18 -1.68
C GLN A 172 -8.89 3.53 -1.93
N ILE A 173 -8.03 2.52 -1.98
CA ILE A 173 -6.59 2.66 -2.22
C ILE A 173 -6.30 2.13 -3.61
N THR A 174 -5.63 2.93 -4.44
CA THR A 174 -5.22 2.54 -5.79
C THR A 174 -3.71 2.35 -5.82
N LEU A 175 -3.29 1.18 -6.26
CA LEU A 175 -1.88 0.80 -6.36
C LEU A 175 -1.22 1.48 -7.56
N PRO A 176 0.11 1.66 -7.56
CA PRO A 176 0.86 1.98 -8.77
C PRO A 176 0.67 0.90 -9.85
N VAL A 177 0.70 1.28 -11.12
CA VAL A 177 0.41 0.40 -12.28
C VAL A 177 1.25 -0.89 -12.30
N ASN A 178 2.47 -0.83 -11.78
CA ASN A 178 3.43 -1.95 -11.76
C ASN A 178 3.42 -2.74 -10.44
N LYS A 179 2.46 -2.48 -9.55
CA LYS A 179 2.34 -3.14 -8.24
C LYS A 179 1.01 -3.87 -8.13
N GLN A 180 1.06 -5.01 -7.44
CA GLN A 180 -0.12 -5.81 -7.11
C GLN A 180 -0.16 -6.05 -5.60
N LEU A 181 -1.37 -6.22 -5.07
CA LEU A 181 -1.54 -6.60 -3.67
C LEU A 181 -1.30 -8.11 -3.54
N ALA A 182 -0.34 -8.50 -2.72
CA ALA A 182 -0.10 -9.90 -2.43
C ALA A 182 -1.28 -10.54 -1.71
N ASN A 183 -1.61 -11.78 -2.04
CA ASN A 183 -2.78 -12.49 -1.48
C ASN A 183 -2.76 -12.62 0.05
N GLU A 184 -1.58 -12.62 0.64
CA GLU A 184 -1.38 -12.75 2.10
C GLU A 184 -1.63 -11.43 2.84
N ILE A 185 -1.67 -10.28 2.13
CA ILE A 185 -1.82 -8.97 2.75
C ILE A 185 -3.28 -8.76 3.13
N GLN A 186 -3.56 -8.83 4.42
CA GLN A 186 -4.89 -8.56 5.00
C GLN A 186 -4.97 -7.16 5.60
N SER A 187 -3.86 -6.45 5.73
CA SER A 187 -3.82 -5.11 6.30
C SER A 187 -2.64 -4.30 5.79
N ILE A 188 -2.83 -3.00 5.75
CA ILE A 188 -1.84 -1.99 5.36
C ILE A 188 -1.81 -0.88 6.39
N TYR A 189 -0.88 0.06 6.25
CA TYR A 189 -0.86 1.26 7.08
C TYR A 189 -1.27 2.48 6.26
N VAL A 190 -2.07 3.36 6.85
CA VAL A 190 -2.62 4.54 6.17
C VAL A 190 -2.53 5.79 7.05
N GLU A 191 -2.31 6.94 6.41
CA GLU A 191 -2.29 8.23 7.10
C GLU A 191 -2.58 9.37 6.12
N ALA A 192 -3.22 10.46 6.62
CA ALA A 192 -3.69 11.56 5.78
C ALA A 192 -2.62 12.62 5.44
N SER A 193 -1.64 12.82 6.33
CA SER A 193 -0.56 13.82 6.13
C SER A 193 0.68 13.25 5.43
N GLY A 194 0.73 11.95 5.17
CA GLY A 194 1.89 11.28 4.59
C GLY A 194 2.99 10.91 5.60
N ASN A 195 2.72 11.01 6.89
CA ASN A 195 3.67 10.62 7.94
C ASN A 195 3.52 9.15 8.32
N ARG A 196 4.45 8.29 7.84
CA ARG A 196 4.45 6.84 8.12
C ARG A 196 4.46 6.50 9.61
N SER A 197 5.12 7.30 10.44
CA SER A 197 5.20 7.04 11.90
C SER A 197 3.89 7.27 12.65
N ALA A 198 2.97 8.06 12.08
CA ALA A 198 1.65 8.32 12.63
C ALA A 198 0.56 7.44 11.97
N ALA A 199 0.96 6.56 11.04
CA ALA A 199 0.03 5.75 10.26
C ALA A 199 -0.73 4.74 11.13
N THR A 200 -2.00 4.56 10.81
CA THR A 200 -2.90 3.62 11.47
C THR A 200 -3.15 2.41 10.58
N LYS A 201 -3.45 1.28 11.17
CA LYS A 201 -3.76 0.04 10.47
C LYS A 201 -5.10 0.17 9.72
N ALA A 202 -5.12 -0.29 8.47
CA ALA A 202 -6.32 -0.47 7.68
C ALA A 202 -6.43 -1.92 7.22
N GLU A 203 -7.61 -2.52 7.35
CA GLU A 203 -7.88 -3.92 7.03
C GLU A 203 -8.52 -4.04 5.66
N LEU A 204 -8.10 -5.04 4.88
CA LEU A 204 -8.62 -5.32 3.56
C LEU A 204 -10.10 -5.76 3.65
N VAL A 205 -10.94 -5.10 2.88
CA VAL A 205 -12.34 -5.48 2.70
C VAL A 205 -12.50 -6.32 1.44
N SER A 206 -12.11 -5.77 0.29
CA SER A 206 -12.19 -6.45 -1.01
C SER A 206 -11.44 -5.68 -2.10
N ALA A 207 -11.25 -6.30 -3.27
CA ALA A 207 -10.95 -5.55 -4.48
C ALA A 207 -12.11 -4.59 -4.80
N ALA A 208 -11.78 -3.39 -5.30
CA ALA A 208 -12.75 -2.42 -5.78
C ALA A 208 -13.05 -2.70 -7.27
N PRO A 209 -14.33 -2.69 -7.68
CA PRO A 209 -14.68 -2.96 -9.07
C PRO A 209 -14.32 -1.83 -10.03
N GLN A 210 -14.04 -0.64 -9.48
CA GLN A 210 -13.69 0.55 -10.25
C GLN A 210 -12.42 1.17 -9.69
N THR A 211 -11.56 1.66 -10.58
CA THR A 211 -10.36 2.42 -10.22
C THR A 211 -10.72 3.88 -9.96
N ASP A 212 -9.83 4.60 -9.28
CA ASP A 212 -9.95 6.06 -9.17
C ASP A 212 -9.60 6.71 -10.52
N ASN A 213 -10.32 7.77 -10.88
CA ASN A 213 -10.10 8.49 -12.16
C ASN A 213 -8.70 9.14 -12.27
N THR A 214 -7.98 9.26 -11.17
CA THR A 214 -6.65 9.91 -11.12
C THR A 214 -5.48 8.92 -11.13
N ALA A 215 -5.74 7.62 -10.97
CA ALA A 215 -4.69 6.60 -10.91
C ALA A 215 -5.11 5.35 -11.71
N GLN A 216 -4.17 4.80 -12.49
CA GLN A 216 -4.42 3.68 -13.42
C GLN A 216 -3.92 2.34 -12.86
N GLY A 217 -4.13 2.07 -11.60
CA GLY A 217 -3.74 0.80 -10.98
C GLY A 217 -4.93 0.04 -10.43
N GLU A 218 -4.68 -1.17 -9.93
CA GLU A 218 -5.68 -1.92 -9.21
C GLU A 218 -6.12 -1.18 -7.96
N SER A 219 -7.41 -1.18 -7.69
CA SER A 219 -7.98 -0.52 -6.52
C SER A 219 -8.57 -1.53 -5.55
N TYR A 220 -8.43 -1.23 -4.27
CA TYR A 220 -8.93 -2.07 -3.18
C TYR A 220 -9.65 -1.23 -2.14
N PHE A 221 -10.67 -1.83 -1.54
CA PHE A 221 -11.35 -1.27 -0.38
C PHE A 221 -10.71 -1.75 0.91
N PHE A 222 -10.40 -0.81 1.79
CA PHE A 222 -9.92 -1.05 3.15
C PHE A 222 -10.84 -0.37 4.15
N GLN A 223 -10.85 -0.86 5.38
CA GLN A 223 -11.51 -0.19 6.50
C GLN A 223 -10.50 0.20 7.57
N THR A 224 -10.68 1.37 8.17
CA THR A 224 -9.83 1.87 9.25
C THR A 224 -10.65 2.60 10.31
N ASP A 225 -10.04 2.98 11.43
CA ASP A 225 -10.66 3.80 12.47
C ASP A 225 -11.08 5.17 11.92
N GLY A 226 -12.35 5.50 12.04
CA GLY A 226 -12.95 6.73 11.52
C GLY A 226 -12.60 8.01 12.29
N ARG A 227 -11.96 7.91 13.46
CA ARG A 227 -11.65 9.08 14.29
C ARG A 227 -10.61 10.01 13.68
N ARG A 228 -9.65 9.46 12.95
CA ARG A 228 -8.53 10.22 12.35
C ARG A 228 -8.72 10.51 10.87
N ILE A 229 -9.38 9.62 10.14
CA ILE A 229 -9.57 9.73 8.69
C ILE A 229 -11.07 9.86 8.41
N ARG A 230 -11.47 11.04 7.91
CA ARG A 230 -12.88 11.35 7.61
C ARG A 230 -13.15 11.22 6.11
N THR A 231 -14.39 10.94 5.77
CA THR A 231 -14.87 10.88 4.38
C THR A 231 -14.41 12.09 3.56
N GLY A 232 -13.89 11.83 2.37
CA GLY A 232 -13.35 12.83 1.46
C GLY A 232 -11.86 13.14 1.63
N MET A 233 -11.24 12.75 2.76
CA MET A 233 -9.79 12.93 2.94
C MET A 233 -8.99 12.04 2.00
N ARG A 234 -7.89 12.57 1.47
CA ARG A 234 -6.86 11.78 0.78
C ARG A 234 -5.95 11.13 1.82
N VAL A 235 -5.42 9.97 1.48
CA VAL A 235 -4.50 9.21 2.34
C VAL A 235 -3.32 8.67 1.55
N ALA A 236 -2.17 8.62 2.19
CA ALA A 236 -1.06 7.79 1.79
C ALA A 236 -1.21 6.41 2.43
N ALA A 237 -0.85 5.37 1.71
CA ALA A 237 -0.89 3.98 2.16
C ALA A 237 0.48 3.35 1.98
N TRP A 238 0.95 2.62 2.98
CA TRP A 238 2.19 1.85 2.94
C TRP A 238 1.83 0.38 2.93
N ILE A 239 2.25 -0.28 1.86
CA ILE A 239 1.88 -1.65 1.53
C ILE A 239 3.15 -2.49 1.55
N PRO A 240 3.22 -3.56 2.35
CA PRO A 240 4.36 -4.46 2.35
C PRO A 240 4.62 -5.02 0.94
N GLU A 241 5.88 -5.03 0.50
CA GLU A 241 6.27 -5.72 -0.72
C GLU A 241 6.35 -7.22 -0.49
N GLN A 242 6.08 -8.00 -1.53
CA GLN A 242 6.44 -9.41 -1.53
C GLN A 242 7.96 -9.55 -1.55
N GLY A 243 8.53 -10.20 -0.58
CA GLY A 243 9.96 -10.45 -0.50
C GLY A 243 10.36 -11.00 0.86
N GLU A 244 11.56 -11.54 0.92
CA GLU A 244 12.14 -11.97 2.19
C GLU A 244 12.43 -10.76 3.08
N ASN A 245 12.22 -10.93 4.37
CA ASN A 245 12.63 -9.96 5.37
C ASN A 245 14.12 -9.71 5.23
N ARG A 246 14.49 -8.46 5.04
CA ARG A 246 15.90 -8.07 4.97
C ARG A 246 16.41 -7.90 6.39
N SER A 247 17.38 -8.71 6.76
CA SER A 247 18.11 -8.51 8.02
C SER A 247 19.20 -7.46 7.81
N GLY A 248 19.32 -6.52 8.73
CA GLY A 248 20.30 -5.44 8.65
C GLY A 248 20.36 -4.62 9.93
N VAL A 249 20.80 -3.37 9.82
CA VAL A 249 20.92 -2.42 10.92
C VAL A 249 20.29 -1.08 10.54
N VAL A 250 19.86 -0.31 11.52
CA VAL A 250 19.41 1.08 11.31
C VAL A 250 20.50 2.04 11.73
N ILE A 251 20.92 2.90 10.81
CA ILE A 251 21.91 3.95 11.02
C ILE A 251 21.17 5.27 11.29
N PRO A 252 21.36 5.92 12.45
CA PRO A 252 20.83 7.24 12.71
C PRO A 252 21.29 8.27 11.66
N LYS A 253 20.43 9.23 11.33
CA LYS A 253 20.77 10.29 10.35
C LYS A 253 22.05 11.05 10.71
N SER A 254 22.33 11.22 11.99
CA SER A 254 23.52 11.90 12.50
C SER A 254 24.84 11.16 12.26
N ALA A 255 24.78 9.84 12.04
CA ALA A 255 25.96 9.02 11.77
C ALA A 255 26.40 9.05 10.30
N LEU A 256 25.50 9.42 9.38
CA LEU A 256 25.79 9.43 7.96
C LEU A 256 26.58 10.69 7.57
N VAL A 257 27.75 10.48 7.00
CA VAL A 257 28.66 11.53 6.51
C VAL A 257 28.69 11.51 5.00
N TRP A 258 28.63 12.68 4.37
CA TRP A 258 28.66 12.85 2.92
C TRP A 258 29.97 13.54 2.51
N TYR A 259 30.63 12.95 1.52
CA TYR A 259 31.80 13.55 0.90
C TYR A 259 31.93 13.07 -0.56
N MET A 260 32.11 14.00 -1.50
CA MET A 260 32.18 13.73 -2.96
C MET A 260 31.08 12.79 -3.46
N ASP A 261 29.82 13.10 -3.15
CA ASP A 261 28.62 12.32 -3.50
C ASP A 261 28.59 10.87 -2.97
N GLN A 262 29.49 10.52 -2.05
CA GLN A 262 29.49 9.23 -1.38
C GLN A 262 28.99 9.35 0.05
N ALA A 263 28.05 8.46 0.40
CA ALA A 263 27.59 8.29 1.78
C ALA A 263 28.45 7.26 2.49
N PHE A 264 28.89 7.56 3.71
CA PHE A 264 29.66 6.63 4.53
C PHE A 264 29.46 6.89 6.01
N VAL A 265 29.91 5.96 6.81
CA VAL A 265 29.92 6.03 8.26
C VAL A 265 31.32 5.66 8.80
N TYR A 266 31.56 5.96 10.06
CA TYR A 266 32.73 5.48 10.77
C TYR A 266 32.35 4.42 11.78
N ILE A 267 33.07 3.28 11.73
CA ILE A 267 32.94 2.18 12.67
C ILE A 267 34.17 2.17 13.58
N LYS A 268 33.97 2.12 14.88
CA LYS A 268 35.03 1.95 15.85
C LYS A 268 35.43 0.48 15.89
N THR A 269 36.63 0.18 15.38
CA THR A 269 37.15 -1.20 15.28
C THR A 269 38.03 -1.59 16.45
N ALA A 270 38.62 -0.61 17.18
CA ALA A 270 39.36 -0.79 18.41
C ALA A 270 39.26 0.47 19.28
N ALA A 271 39.81 0.47 20.51
CA ALA A 271 39.70 1.56 21.46
C ALA A 271 40.06 2.94 20.89
N GLU A 272 41.05 3.00 20.01
CA GLU A 272 41.57 4.24 19.38
C GLU A 272 41.56 4.17 17.85
N GLN A 273 40.82 3.21 17.28
CA GLN A 273 40.84 2.97 15.85
C GLN A 273 39.43 3.06 15.23
N PHE A 274 39.30 3.82 14.14
CA PHE A 274 38.08 4.07 13.40
C PHE A 274 38.28 3.75 11.94
N THR A 275 37.32 3.08 11.32
CA THR A 275 37.38 2.70 9.90
C THR A 275 36.18 3.26 9.16
N ARG A 276 36.46 3.93 8.03
CA ARG A 276 35.40 4.40 7.12
C ARG A 276 34.77 3.23 6.39
N ARG A 277 33.43 3.18 6.34
CA ARG A 277 32.62 2.22 5.57
C ARG A 277 31.66 2.96 4.67
N THR A 278 31.76 2.75 3.37
CA THR A 278 30.84 3.29 2.37
C THR A 278 29.48 2.59 2.45
N ILE A 279 28.43 3.38 2.23
CA ILE A 279 27.05 2.89 2.21
C ILE A 279 26.50 3.07 0.79
N ASP A 280 26.51 1.99 0.03
CA ASP A 280 26.06 2.01 -1.36
C ASP A 280 24.54 1.83 -1.50
N GLN A 281 23.94 1.06 -0.60
CA GLN A 281 22.50 0.78 -0.60
C GLN A 281 21.90 1.01 0.78
N TYR A 282 20.95 1.91 0.84
CA TYR A 282 20.18 2.19 2.05
C TYR A 282 18.75 2.60 1.71
N SER A 283 17.83 2.36 2.63
CA SER A 283 16.44 2.81 2.55
C SER A 283 16.09 3.68 3.76
N ALA A 284 15.34 4.77 3.51
CA ALA A 284 14.89 5.64 4.59
C ALA A 284 13.88 4.90 5.48
N THR A 285 14.08 4.96 6.80
CA THR A 285 13.18 4.35 7.79
C THR A 285 12.87 5.33 8.93
N ASN A 286 11.97 4.92 9.82
CA ASN A 286 11.56 5.75 10.95
C ASN A 286 12.65 5.77 12.03
N GLY A 287 13.61 6.67 11.90
CA GLY A 287 14.74 6.82 12.84
C GLY A 287 16.10 6.93 12.16
N GLY A 288 16.19 6.74 10.84
CA GLY A 288 17.46 6.81 10.11
C GLY A 288 17.40 6.15 8.76
N TYR A 289 18.41 5.35 8.49
CA TYR A 289 18.54 4.60 7.25
C TYR A 289 18.77 3.11 7.56
N PHE A 290 17.98 2.24 6.96
CA PHE A 290 18.21 0.81 7.01
C PHE A 290 19.29 0.43 6.01
N VAL A 291 20.26 -0.37 6.46
CA VAL A 291 21.37 -0.91 5.68
C VAL A 291 21.40 -2.43 5.85
N GLY A 292 21.22 -3.14 4.75
CA GLY A 292 21.18 -4.60 4.72
C GLY A 292 22.54 -5.29 4.49
N SER A 293 23.56 -4.54 4.08
CA SER A 293 24.89 -5.10 3.77
C SER A 293 26.00 -4.09 4.05
N GLY A 294 27.23 -4.58 4.27
CA GLY A 294 28.40 -3.74 4.51
C GLY A 294 28.60 -3.33 5.98
N ILE A 295 27.59 -3.44 6.82
CA ILE A 295 27.66 -3.18 8.28
C ILE A 295 26.90 -4.30 8.98
N SER A 296 27.47 -4.78 10.10
CA SER A 296 26.93 -5.91 10.86
C SER A 296 26.38 -5.48 12.22
N PRO A 297 25.35 -6.17 12.72
CA PRO A 297 24.93 -6.03 14.10
C PRO A 297 26.11 -6.30 15.06
N GLY A 298 26.17 -5.53 16.16
CA GLY A 298 27.25 -5.62 17.14
C GLY A 298 28.43 -4.69 16.88
N GLU A 299 28.55 -4.10 15.68
CA GLU A 299 29.58 -3.09 15.42
C GLU A 299 29.28 -1.77 16.16
N GLU A 300 30.33 -1.05 16.58
CA GLU A 300 30.21 0.26 17.22
C GLU A 300 30.24 1.38 16.17
N LEU A 301 29.08 1.99 15.94
CA LEU A 301 28.88 3.08 15.00
C LEU A 301 29.13 4.44 15.65
N VAL A 302 29.90 5.31 15.01
CA VAL A 302 30.05 6.71 15.41
C VAL A 302 28.79 7.50 15.02
N VAL A 303 28.10 8.07 16.00
CA VAL A 303 26.87 8.86 15.78
C VAL A 303 27.09 10.37 15.93
N THR A 304 28.17 10.77 16.62
CA THR A 304 28.57 12.16 16.76
C THR A 304 30.09 12.26 16.54
N GLY A 305 30.54 13.28 15.82
CA GLY A 305 31.97 13.49 15.56
C GLY A 305 32.48 12.92 14.23
N GLY A 306 31.59 12.38 13.37
CA GLY A 306 31.99 11.81 12.07
C GLY A 306 32.70 12.81 11.14
N GLN A 307 32.30 14.08 11.14
CA GLN A 307 32.97 15.12 10.34
C GLN A 307 34.40 15.43 10.85
N MET A 308 34.63 15.33 12.15
CA MET A 308 35.97 15.51 12.73
C MET A 308 36.88 14.34 12.32
N LEU A 309 36.36 13.09 12.34
CA LEU A 309 37.13 11.94 11.86
C LEU A 309 37.47 12.08 10.36
N LEU A 310 36.57 12.63 9.55
CA LEU A 310 36.87 12.93 8.15
C LEU A 310 38.04 13.93 8.02
N SER A 311 38.05 14.98 8.83
CA SER A 311 39.15 15.97 8.85
C SER A 311 40.48 15.37 9.26
N GLU A 312 40.49 14.47 10.26
CA GLU A 312 41.70 13.76 10.69
C GLU A 312 42.20 12.76 9.63
N GLU A 313 41.28 12.10 8.90
CA GLU A 313 41.62 11.22 7.78
C GLU A 313 42.42 11.98 6.70
N PHE A 314 41.95 13.20 6.35
CA PHE A 314 42.63 14.02 5.37
C PHE A 314 43.98 14.63 5.87
N ARG A 315 44.06 14.96 7.16
CA ARG A 315 45.30 15.43 7.76
C ARG A 315 46.43 14.39 7.62
N GLY A 316 46.11 13.11 7.85
CA GLY A 316 47.08 12.02 7.69
C GLY A 316 47.45 11.68 6.21
N GLN A 317 46.79 12.32 5.25
CA GLN A 317 47.10 12.15 3.80
C GLN A 317 47.98 13.28 3.21
N ILE A 318 48.18 14.37 3.97
CA ILE A 318 49.11 15.44 3.58
C ILE A 318 50.51 15.01 4.04
N PRO A 319 51.49 14.78 3.10
CA PRO A 319 52.85 14.53 3.51
C PRO A 319 53.36 15.75 4.30
N ASP A 320 54.03 15.52 5.44
CA ASP A 320 54.78 16.59 6.11
C ASP A 320 55.82 17.12 5.13
N GLU A 321 55.72 18.37 4.72
CA GLU A 321 56.65 19.06 3.82
C GLU A 321 57.91 19.57 4.60
N ASP A 322 58.29 18.90 5.68
CA ASP A 322 59.52 19.24 6.44
C ASP A 322 60.48 18.04 6.44
N ASP A 323 61.30 17.96 5.36
CA ASP A 323 62.71 17.47 5.39
C ASP A 323 63.54 18.06 4.21
#